data_1de5b3ebdc5f0461a5d3e7f66d9ee4f4
#
_entry.id   1de5b3ebdc5f0461a5d3e7f66d9ee4f4
#
_cell.length_a   1.000
_cell.length_b   1.000
_cell.length_c   1.000
_cell.angle_alpha   90.00
_cell.angle_beta   90.00
_cell.angle_gamma   90.00
#
_symmetry.space_group_name_H-M   'P 1'
#
loop_
_entity.id
_entity.type
_entity.pdbx_description
1 polymer ?
#
loop_
_entity_poly.entity_id
_entity_poly.type
_entity_poly.pdbx_seq_one_letter_code
_entity_poly.pdbx_strand_id
1 'polypeptide(L)'
;MFRIVYGGFRQETNTFSPLICKRENFIAGGITKGEEVISVLRAHNDHPASMLHVLLEAPDVEVIPGADFHAASYGRVDQTVCEEFISDMIQTIRNNQPVDAVFLGLHGGMCLTEEDDGIGLILEEIRKELGPDKPIVACTDLHANITHKVMENLDILTGFHEYPHTDKWETGWRASELGLAMMRSGERPHMACAKIPMILQAEACTTKSGPLKELIEYADGLQRDGKCMDYSIYHLQPWLDCKEAGASVVVIAKTAEQAKSVADELAARFFALRHVLQYKPMSLDEGLDLAVNRPKDGEIIVLSDAADNTSGGATGDSVVVLRRILERKLDIRAACVVADPEAVEYAISLGVGATAEFMVGGKLDPARQKPVTFTGTVISIPDPVVEGDREASKGTRVSFGKVAIVRTRNTDVVICVYPQWNTSPRQFTGFGLDMNDYDMILVKSALHYKESCRYLTSQLYNIDTPGSTTSNLISLGFEKIPRPTFPFDDTDDFGPAPAYEGRTRDKQEV
;
A
#
# COMPACT_ATOMS: atom_id res chain seq x y z
N MET A 1 16.32 18.98 27.28
CA MET A 1 15.15 18.97 26.36
C MET A 1 15.69 18.64 24.99
N PHE A 2 15.20 17.55 24.38
CA PHE A 2 15.60 17.11 23.04
C PHE A 2 14.82 17.89 21.99
N ARG A 3 15.49 18.44 21.00
CA ARG A 3 14.89 19.15 19.87
C ARG A 3 14.81 18.21 18.66
N ILE A 4 13.60 17.74 18.36
CA ILE A 4 13.34 16.70 17.38
C ILE A 4 12.58 17.27 16.19
N VAL A 5 13.17 17.18 14.98
CA VAL A 5 12.46 17.50 13.75
C VAL A 5 11.60 16.31 13.36
N TYR A 6 10.32 16.55 13.12
CA TYR A 6 9.36 15.56 12.64
C TYR A 6 9.00 15.81 11.17
N GLY A 7 8.89 14.73 10.38
CA GLY A 7 8.42 14.78 8.99
C GLY A 7 7.80 13.48 8.54
N GLY A 8 7.14 13.48 7.38
CA GLY A 8 6.54 12.30 6.79
C GLY A 8 6.48 12.33 5.27
N PHE A 9 6.72 11.20 4.63
CA PHE A 9 6.51 11.03 3.19
C PHE A 9 5.86 9.68 2.91
N ARG A 10 4.61 9.69 2.47
CA ARG A 10 3.81 8.48 2.32
C ARG A 10 3.21 8.39 0.92
N GLN A 11 3.71 7.47 0.15
CA GLN A 11 3.17 7.06 -1.14
C GLN A 11 3.64 5.62 -1.41
N GLU A 12 2.75 4.79 -1.90
CA GLU A 12 3.01 3.42 -2.29
C GLU A 12 3.10 3.32 -3.80
N THR A 13 4.28 2.93 -4.29
CA THR A 13 4.54 2.86 -5.73
C THR A 13 4.23 1.49 -6.30
N ASN A 14 3.54 1.49 -7.44
CA ASN A 14 3.46 0.36 -8.37
C ASN A 14 4.25 0.70 -9.63
N THR A 15 5.40 0.05 -9.85
CA THR A 15 6.27 0.34 -11.00
C THR A 15 5.70 -0.13 -12.34
N PHE A 16 4.67 -0.99 -12.31
CA PHE A 16 3.95 -1.46 -13.50
C PHE A 16 2.75 -0.58 -13.87
N SER A 17 2.38 0.35 -12.99
CA SER A 17 1.38 1.35 -13.32
C SER A 17 1.92 2.35 -14.35
N PRO A 18 1.19 2.66 -15.44
CA PRO A 18 1.61 3.65 -16.42
C PRO A 18 1.46 5.09 -15.93
N LEU A 19 0.88 5.26 -14.75
CA LEU A 19 0.60 6.57 -14.16
C LEU A 19 1.85 7.11 -13.45
N ILE A 20 1.97 8.44 -13.38
CA ILE A 20 3.01 9.12 -12.59
C ILE A 20 2.32 9.88 -11.46
N CYS A 21 2.75 9.64 -10.22
CA CYS A 21 2.26 10.35 -9.05
C CYS A 21 2.91 11.74 -8.99
N LYS A 22 2.15 12.73 -9.42
CA LYS A 22 2.59 14.13 -9.52
C LYS A 22 2.20 14.92 -8.29
N ARG A 23 2.64 16.17 -8.23
CA ARG A 23 2.35 17.08 -7.13
C ARG A 23 0.85 17.25 -6.86
N GLU A 24 0.01 17.22 -7.90
CA GLU A 24 -1.45 17.32 -7.77
C GLU A 24 -2.04 16.16 -6.97
N ASN A 25 -1.46 14.96 -7.08
CA ASN A 25 -1.87 13.78 -6.31
C ASN A 25 -1.56 13.98 -4.81
N PHE A 26 -0.43 14.60 -4.49
CA PHE A 26 -0.08 14.97 -3.11
C PHE A 26 -0.92 16.14 -2.58
N ILE A 27 -1.30 17.10 -3.41
CA ILE A 27 -2.26 18.14 -3.01
C ILE A 27 -3.60 17.53 -2.63
N ALA A 28 -4.06 16.54 -3.38
CA ALA A 28 -5.31 15.83 -3.09
C ALA A 28 -5.22 14.93 -1.86
N GLY A 29 -4.05 14.33 -1.58
CA GLY A 29 -3.80 13.45 -0.43
C GLY A 29 -3.43 14.20 0.85
N GLY A 30 -2.71 15.31 0.72
CA GLY A 30 -2.25 16.19 1.81
C GLY A 30 -0.78 16.56 1.69
N ILE A 31 -0.51 17.85 1.54
CA ILE A 31 0.79 18.49 1.72
C ILE A 31 0.65 19.46 2.88
N THR A 32 1.32 19.17 3.98
CA THR A 32 1.32 20.05 5.16
C THR A 32 2.75 20.41 5.57
N LYS A 33 2.95 21.60 6.09
CA LYS A 33 4.28 22.12 6.49
C LYS A 33 4.18 22.89 7.81
N GLY A 34 5.24 22.83 8.60
CA GLY A 34 5.31 23.53 9.88
C GLY A 34 4.18 23.12 10.83
N GLU A 35 3.61 24.06 11.57
CA GLU A 35 2.57 23.80 12.58
C GLU A 35 1.30 23.11 12.05
N GLU A 36 1.03 23.21 10.75
CA GLU A 36 -0.09 22.52 10.12
C GLU A 36 0.06 20.99 10.21
N VAL A 37 1.28 20.45 10.17
CA VAL A 37 1.57 19.02 10.34
C VAL A 37 0.97 18.50 11.65
N ILE A 38 1.16 19.24 12.74
CA ILE A 38 0.62 18.84 14.06
C ILE A 38 -0.90 18.84 14.05
N SER A 39 -1.52 19.88 13.51
CA SER A 39 -2.98 20.00 13.52
C SER A 39 -3.67 18.95 12.68
N VAL A 40 -3.10 18.59 11.53
CA VAL A 40 -3.65 17.58 10.62
C VAL A 40 -3.44 16.17 11.18
N LEU A 41 -2.23 15.81 11.60
CA LEU A 41 -1.95 14.46 12.08
C LEU A 41 -2.66 14.12 13.41
N ARG A 42 -2.97 15.09 14.25
CA ARG A 42 -3.78 14.86 15.46
C ARG A 42 -5.19 14.29 15.16
N ALA A 43 -5.69 14.49 13.95
CA ALA A 43 -6.99 13.96 13.54
C ALA A 43 -6.90 12.55 12.93
N HIS A 44 -5.68 12.02 12.74
CA HIS A 44 -5.43 10.72 12.14
C HIS A 44 -5.20 9.64 13.20
N ASN A 45 -5.36 8.37 12.78
CA ASN A 45 -5.10 7.18 13.60
C ASN A 45 -4.21 6.22 12.81
N ASP A 46 -3.01 6.68 12.50
CA ASP A 46 -2.00 5.94 11.73
C ASP A 46 -0.61 6.06 12.39
N HIS A 47 0.39 5.43 11.80
CA HIS A 47 1.74 5.39 12.38
C HIS A 47 2.43 6.77 12.45
N PRO A 48 2.28 7.70 11.48
CA PRO A 48 2.80 9.05 11.62
C PRO A 48 2.15 9.83 12.76
N ALA A 49 0.82 9.70 12.87
CA ALA A 49 0.06 10.36 13.94
C ALA A 49 0.46 9.84 15.33
N SER A 50 0.63 8.53 15.47
CA SER A 50 1.09 7.91 16.72
C SER A 50 2.51 8.34 17.08
N MET A 51 3.43 8.34 16.11
CA MET A 51 4.79 8.82 16.32
C MET A 51 4.80 10.26 16.82
N LEU A 52 4.08 11.15 16.14
CA LEU A 52 3.96 12.55 16.54
C LEU A 52 3.31 12.70 17.93
N HIS A 53 2.27 11.91 18.23
CA HIS A 53 1.60 11.91 19.52
C HIS A 53 2.56 11.62 20.67
N VAL A 54 3.35 10.56 20.57
CA VAL A 54 4.35 10.18 21.60
C VAL A 54 5.38 11.30 21.82
N LEU A 55 5.85 11.92 20.72
CA LEU A 55 6.82 13.02 20.82
C LEU A 55 6.22 14.25 21.51
N LEU A 56 4.96 14.60 21.22
CA LEU A 56 4.28 15.76 21.81
C LEU A 56 3.94 15.56 23.30
N GLU A 57 3.70 14.31 23.74
CA GLU A 57 3.42 13.98 25.14
C GLU A 57 4.71 13.84 26.00
N ALA A 58 5.87 13.71 25.36
CA ALA A 58 7.15 13.57 26.07
C ALA A 58 7.61 14.91 26.70
N PRO A 59 7.74 15.01 28.04
CA PRO A 59 8.00 16.29 28.71
C PRO A 59 9.41 16.83 28.47
N ASP A 60 10.31 16.00 27.94
CA ASP A 60 11.70 16.33 27.65
C ASP A 60 11.96 16.55 26.16
N VAL A 61 10.90 16.66 25.35
CA VAL A 61 10.97 16.86 23.89
C VAL A 61 10.36 18.20 23.48
N GLU A 62 11.05 18.90 22.60
CA GLU A 62 10.53 19.99 21.77
C GLU A 62 10.38 19.47 20.34
N VAL A 63 9.15 19.34 19.86
CA VAL A 63 8.87 18.92 18.48
C VAL A 63 8.97 20.12 17.55
N ILE A 64 9.76 19.96 16.50
CA ILE A 64 9.91 20.92 15.41
C ILE A 64 9.23 20.31 14.18
N PRO A 65 8.01 20.77 13.82
CA PRO A 65 7.32 20.21 12.68
C PRO A 65 7.96 20.67 11.36
N GLY A 66 8.33 19.73 10.51
CA GLY A 66 8.90 19.94 9.18
C GLY A 66 7.84 19.91 8.09
N ALA A 67 7.83 18.82 7.31
CA ALA A 67 6.87 18.60 6.23
C ALA A 67 6.27 17.19 6.31
N ASP A 68 4.98 17.07 5.94
CA ASP A 68 4.30 15.79 5.78
C ASP A 68 3.57 15.76 4.43
N PHE A 69 4.02 14.86 3.54
CA PHE A 69 3.50 14.69 2.22
C PHE A 69 2.84 13.32 2.09
N HIS A 70 1.57 13.30 1.69
CA HIS A 70 0.81 12.07 1.52
C HIS A 70 0.12 12.03 0.16
N ALA A 71 0.22 10.90 -0.54
CA ALA A 71 -0.59 10.56 -1.70
C ALA A 71 -1.06 9.10 -1.62
N ALA A 72 -2.15 8.80 -2.30
CA ALA A 72 -2.61 7.42 -2.47
C ALA A 72 -1.59 6.59 -3.28
N SER A 73 -1.73 5.27 -3.22
CA SER A 73 -0.95 4.34 -4.06
C SER A 73 -1.14 4.68 -5.53
N TYR A 74 -0.03 4.72 -6.28
CA TYR A 74 -0.01 5.15 -7.69
C TYR A 74 1.19 4.55 -8.42
N GLY A 75 1.51 5.02 -9.63
CA GLY A 75 2.80 4.76 -10.27
C GLY A 75 3.96 5.50 -9.59
N ARG A 76 5.10 5.57 -10.27
CA ARG A 76 6.30 6.24 -9.77
C ARG A 76 6.03 7.69 -9.38
N VAL A 77 6.63 8.14 -8.29
CA VAL A 77 6.54 9.54 -7.86
C VAL A 77 7.43 10.40 -8.74
N ASP A 78 6.90 11.54 -9.17
CA ASP A 78 7.69 12.56 -9.86
C ASP A 78 8.87 13.00 -8.98
N GLN A 79 10.08 12.95 -9.53
CA GLN A 79 11.32 13.27 -8.84
C GLN A 79 11.24 14.61 -8.11
N THR A 80 10.65 15.62 -8.76
CA THR A 80 10.58 17.00 -8.22
C THR A 80 9.77 17.11 -6.93
N VAL A 81 8.79 16.24 -6.72
CA VAL A 81 7.99 16.22 -5.47
C VAL A 81 8.83 15.72 -4.29
N CYS A 82 9.64 14.69 -4.52
CA CYS A 82 10.57 14.20 -3.50
C CYS A 82 11.63 15.24 -3.17
N GLU A 83 12.17 15.93 -4.18
CA GLU A 83 13.14 17.02 -4.00
C GLU A 83 12.54 18.21 -3.24
N GLU A 84 11.26 18.56 -3.48
CA GLU A 84 10.53 19.56 -2.69
C GLU A 84 10.50 19.17 -1.20
N PHE A 85 10.10 17.93 -0.89
CA PHE A 85 10.07 17.42 0.47
C PHE A 85 11.45 17.45 1.14
N ILE A 86 12.49 16.96 0.46
CA ILE A 86 13.86 16.95 0.97
C ILE A 86 14.32 18.37 1.27
N SER A 87 14.06 19.33 0.37
CA SER A 87 14.40 20.72 0.53
C SER A 87 13.73 21.34 1.77
N ASP A 88 12.43 21.07 1.98
CA ASP A 88 11.68 21.53 3.14
C ASP A 88 12.25 20.98 4.45
N MET A 89 12.57 19.70 4.49
CA MET A 89 13.16 19.06 5.67
C MET A 89 14.55 19.61 5.98
N ILE A 90 15.42 19.77 4.98
CA ILE A 90 16.75 20.35 5.14
C ILE A 90 16.65 21.79 5.65
N GLN A 91 15.76 22.59 5.08
CA GLN A 91 15.54 23.96 5.52
C GLN A 91 15.04 24.04 6.96
N THR A 92 14.14 23.14 7.35
CA THR A 92 13.65 23.02 8.74
C THR A 92 14.80 22.69 9.69
N ILE A 93 15.65 21.73 9.35
CA ILE A 93 16.82 21.36 10.16
C ILE A 93 17.78 22.55 10.29
N ARG A 94 18.09 23.27 9.20
CA ARG A 94 19.02 24.42 9.21
C ARG A 94 18.51 25.59 10.05
N ASN A 95 17.22 25.90 9.91
CA ASN A 95 16.62 27.07 10.57
C ASN A 95 16.42 26.86 12.08
N ASN A 96 16.47 25.63 12.57
CA ASN A 96 16.14 25.28 13.96
C ASN A 96 17.32 24.69 14.74
N GLN A 97 18.55 24.90 14.30
CA GLN A 97 19.72 24.40 15.04
C GLN A 97 19.80 24.95 16.48
N PRO A 98 20.26 24.17 17.46
CA PRO A 98 20.65 22.76 17.35
C PRO A 98 19.44 21.82 17.24
N VAL A 99 19.54 20.79 16.37
CA VAL A 99 18.58 19.70 16.26
C VAL A 99 19.25 18.45 16.81
N ASP A 100 18.55 17.68 17.65
CA ASP A 100 19.11 16.49 18.28
C ASP A 100 18.78 15.18 17.53
N ALA A 101 17.63 15.13 16.83
CA ALA A 101 17.20 13.97 16.06
C ALA A 101 16.20 14.33 14.96
N VAL A 102 15.97 13.41 14.02
CA VAL A 102 14.87 13.46 13.05
C VAL A 102 14.02 12.20 13.18
N PHE A 103 12.68 12.36 13.23
CA PHE A 103 11.71 11.28 13.28
C PHE A 103 10.81 11.34 12.06
N LEU A 104 10.63 10.20 11.37
CA LEU A 104 9.98 10.15 10.06
C LEU A 104 8.88 9.09 10.01
N GLY A 105 7.67 9.52 9.64
CA GLY A 105 6.56 8.64 9.26
C GLY A 105 6.59 8.36 7.74
N LEU A 106 7.02 7.18 7.33
CA LEU A 106 7.23 6.82 5.92
C LEU A 106 6.28 5.70 5.49
N HIS A 107 6.04 5.56 4.16
CA HIS A 107 5.44 4.31 3.65
C HIS A 107 6.52 3.23 3.49
N GLY A 108 7.59 3.53 2.79
CA GLY A 108 8.71 2.61 2.59
C GLY A 108 8.77 1.93 1.22
N GLY A 109 7.65 1.76 0.53
CA GLY A 109 7.56 1.16 -0.81
C GLY A 109 7.46 2.22 -1.91
N MET A 110 8.49 3.08 -2.09
CA MET A 110 8.43 4.22 -3.00
C MET A 110 9.58 4.21 -4.01
N CYS A 111 9.23 4.31 -5.30
CA CYS A 111 10.15 4.55 -6.41
C CYS A 111 9.83 5.89 -7.08
N LEU A 112 10.86 6.64 -7.44
CA LEU A 112 10.75 7.89 -8.17
C LEU A 112 10.88 7.65 -9.68
N THR A 113 10.62 8.68 -10.47
CA THR A 113 10.79 8.60 -11.94
C THR A 113 12.25 8.37 -12.34
N GLU A 114 13.20 8.89 -11.57
CA GLU A 114 14.63 8.82 -11.87
C GLU A 114 15.45 7.98 -10.88
N GLU A 115 14.91 7.70 -9.68
CA GLU A 115 15.56 6.90 -8.64
C GLU A 115 14.65 5.75 -8.19
N ASP A 116 15.17 4.53 -8.16
CA ASP A 116 14.39 3.35 -7.71
C ASP A 116 14.23 3.30 -6.18
N ASP A 117 15.17 3.89 -5.42
CA ASP A 117 15.13 3.94 -3.95
C ASP A 117 14.84 5.36 -3.44
N GLY A 118 13.58 5.80 -3.59
CA GLY A 118 13.17 7.12 -3.15
C GLY A 118 13.23 7.33 -1.63
N ILE A 119 13.01 6.28 -0.85
CA ILE A 119 13.14 6.34 0.63
C ILE A 119 14.60 6.46 1.04
N GLY A 120 15.47 5.66 0.45
CA GLY A 120 16.91 5.75 0.69
C GLY A 120 17.47 7.12 0.32
N LEU A 121 17.00 7.73 -0.79
CA LEU A 121 17.39 9.10 -1.17
C LEU A 121 16.98 10.13 -0.10
N ILE A 122 15.74 10.09 0.39
CA ILE A 122 15.27 10.99 1.46
C ILE A 122 16.16 10.85 2.69
N LEU A 123 16.41 9.62 3.13
CA LEU A 123 17.19 9.35 4.33
C LEU A 123 18.66 9.77 4.17
N GLU A 124 19.26 9.53 3.01
CA GLU A 124 20.64 9.93 2.70
C GLU A 124 20.79 11.46 2.77
N GLU A 125 19.90 12.22 2.14
CA GLU A 125 19.97 13.68 2.13
C GLU A 125 19.73 14.29 3.52
N ILE A 126 18.76 13.76 4.29
CA ILE A 126 18.54 14.16 5.67
C ILE A 126 19.77 13.82 6.54
N ARG A 127 20.37 12.65 6.34
CA ARG A 127 21.59 12.22 7.06
C ARG A 127 22.78 13.14 6.77
N LYS A 128 22.99 13.54 5.53
CA LYS A 128 24.03 14.49 5.15
C LYS A 128 23.90 15.81 5.88
N GLU A 129 22.67 16.32 6.00
CA GLU A 129 22.39 17.57 6.69
C GLU A 129 22.48 17.47 8.20
N LEU A 130 21.88 16.42 8.78
CA LEU A 130 21.82 16.20 10.22
C LEU A 130 23.20 15.86 10.83
N GLY A 131 24.06 15.25 10.01
CA GLY A 131 25.37 14.76 10.42
C GLY A 131 25.35 13.32 10.95
N PRO A 132 26.55 12.74 11.17
CA PRO A 132 26.68 11.34 11.50
C PRO A 132 26.24 10.97 12.91
N ASP A 133 26.20 11.89 13.85
CA ASP A 133 26.07 11.58 15.27
C ASP A 133 24.64 11.62 15.80
N LYS A 134 23.74 12.24 15.10
CA LYS A 134 22.36 12.44 15.54
C LYS A 134 21.44 11.35 15.01
N PRO A 135 20.49 10.86 15.82
CA PRO A 135 19.57 9.81 15.39
C PRO A 135 18.62 10.20 14.25
N ILE A 136 18.36 9.23 13.36
CA ILE A 136 17.19 9.24 12.47
C ILE A 136 16.37 8.00 12.81
N VAL A 137 15.11 8.22 13.17
CA VAL A 137 14.15 7.20 13.56
C VAL A 137 13.02 7.17 12.52
N ALA A 138 12.63 6.00 12.05
CA ALA A 138 11.51 5.89 11.10
C ALA A 138 10.54 4.76 11.48
N CYS A 139 9.29 4.93 11.06
CA CYS A 139 8.30 3.87 11.02
C CYS A 139 7.72 3.75 9.61
N THR A 140 7.39 2.53 9.21
CA THR A 140 6.94 2.22 7.84
C THR A 140 5.80 1.21 7.80
N ASP A 141 5.18 1.10 6.64
CA ASP A 141 4.32 -0.02 6.26
C ASP A 141 5.16 -1.28 5.99
N LEU A 142 4.56 -2.47 6.13
CA LEU A 142 5.21 -3.76 5.83
C LEU A 142 5.40 -4.02 4.33
N HIS A 143 4.87 -3.16 3.45
CA HIS A 143 5.14 -3.16 2.02
C HIS A 143 6.44 -2.43 1.66
N ALA A 144 7.19 -1.97 2.65
CA ALA A 144 8.46 -1.29 2.44
C ALA A 144 9.51 -2.16 1.74
N ASN A 145 10.32 -1.54 0.89
CA ASN A 145 11.54 -2.13 0.35
C ASN A 145 12.74 -1.66 1.18
N ILE A 146 13.29 -2.55 1.99
CA ILE A 146 14.44 -2.24 2.85
C ILE A 146 15.71 -2.44 2.04
N THR A 147 16.33 -1.32 1.65
CA THR A 147 17.57 -1.29 0.87
C THR A 147 18.78 -1.11 1.77
N HIS A 148 19.98 -1.31 1.22
CA HIS A 148 21.23 -0.99 1.89
C HIS A 148 21.27 0.50 2.31
N LYS A 149 20.87 1.40 1.40
CA LYS A 149 20.83 2.84 1.66
C LYS A 149 19.88 3.21 2.81
N VAL A 150 18.73 2.54 2.92
CA VAL A 150 17.81 2.71 4.07
C VAL A 150 18.49 2.33 5.37
N MET A 151 19.13 1.16 5.44
CA MET A 151 19.79 0.68 6.66
C MET A 151 21.01 1.50 7.08
N GLU A 152 21.77 2.02 6.12
CA GLU A 152 22.95 2.87 6.40
C GLU A 152 22.60 4.23 7.00
N ASN A 153 21.37 4.72 6.77
CA ASN A 153 20.98 6.07 7.18
C ASN A 153 20.02 6.12 8.38
N LEU A 154 19.48 4.97 8.83
CA LEU A 154 18.62 4.90 10.00
C LEU A 154 19.32 4.37 11.25
N ASP A 155 18.87 4.82 12.41
CA ASP A 155 19.28 4.30 13.73
C ASP A 155 18.17 3.41 14.33
N ILE A 156 16.89 3.64 14.02
CA ILE A 156 15.72 2.84 14.41
C ILE A 156 14.76 2.77 13.22
N LEU A 157 14.28 1.56 12.95
CA LEU A 157 13.23 1.32 11.96
C LEU A 157 12.22 0.30 12.50
N THR A 158 10.94 0.68 12.54
CA THR A 158 9.84 -0.24 12.84
C THR A 158 8.87 -0.33 11.66
N GLY A 159 8.30 -1.50 11.41
CA GLY A 159 7.26 -1.75 10.41
C GLY A 159 6.01 -2.36 11.00
N PHE A 160 4.91 -2.35 10.26
CA PHE A 160 3.69 -3.05 10.66
C PHE A 160 3.94 -4.55 10.81
N HIS A 161 3.28 -5.17 11.79
CA HIS A 161 3.28 -6.63 11.96
C HIS A 161 2.05 -7.27 11.32
N GLU A 162 1.00 -6.50 11.05
CA GLU A 162 -0.28 -7.03 10.63
C GLU A 162 -0.70 -6.64 9.20
N TYR A 163 -1.23 -7.62 8.49
CA TYR A 163 -1.89 -7.45 7.20
C TYR A 163 -3.24 -8.22 7.17
N PRO A 164 -4.37 -7.54 7.00
CA PRO A 164 -4.60 -6.08 6.89
C PRO A 164 -4.11 -5.27 8.09
N HIS A 165 -3.70 -4.02 7.83
CA HIS A 165 -3.03 -3.10 8.76
C HIS A 165 -3.92 -2.69 9.93
N THR A 166 -3.86 -3.39 11.05
CA THR A 166 -4.62 -3.08 12.28
C THR A 166 -3.74 -2.51 13.38
N ASP A 167 -2.41 -2.62 13.26
CA ASP A 167 -1.38 -2.20 14.22
C ASP A 167 -0.63 -0.91 13.82
N LYS A 168 -1.27 -0.06 13.02
CA LYS A 168 -0.65 1.20 12.55
C LYS A 168 -0.22 2.10 13.70
N TRP A 169 -1.09 2.28 14.68
CA TRP A 169 -0.81 3.11 15.85
C TRP A 169 0.35 2.57 16.66
N GLU A 170 0.35 1.28 16.94
CA GLU A 170 1.38 0.59 17.71
C GLU A 170 2.75 0.71 17.05
N THR A 171 2.81 0.73 15.73
CA THR A 171 4.07 0.81 14.98
C THR A 171 4.75 2.16 15.14
N GLY A 172 4.03 3.27 15.01
CA GLY A 172 4.58 4.61 15.27
C GLY A 172 4.96 4.82 16.74
N TRP A 173 4.15 4.25 17.65
CA TRP A 173 4.42 4.25 19.08
C TRP A 173 5.74 3.52 19.41
N ARG A 174 5.95 2.28 18.88
CA ARG A 174 7.17 1.50 19.08
C ARG A 174 8.43 2.23 18.60
N ALA A 175 8.37 2.82 17.38
CA ALA A 175 9.48 3.61 16.85
C ALA A 175 9.88 4.75 17.78
N SER A 176 8.88 5.50 18.27
CA SER A 176 9.10 6.66 19.12
C SER A 176 9.65 6.27 20.48
N GLU A 177 9.09 5.25 21.12
CA GLU A 177 9.59 4.77 22.42
C GLU A 177 11.04 4.29 22.33
N LEU A 178 11.37 3.49 21.29
CA LEU A 178 12.74 3.03 21.05
C LEU A 178 13.69 4.20 20.79
N GLY A 179 13.30 5.16 19.96
CA GLY A 179 14.08 6.35 19.66
C GLY A 179 14.33 7.21 20.89
N LEU A 180 13.30 7.50 21.68
CA LEU A 180 13.42 8.27 22.92
C LEU A 180 14.23 7.53 23.99
N ALA A 181 14.05 6.23 24.14
CA ALA A 181 14.85 5.42 25.05
C ALA A 181 16.34 5.45 24.71
N MET A 182 16.68 5.34 23.41
CA MET A 182 18.04 5.46 22.89
C MET A 182 18.63 6.86 23.22
N MET A 183 17.86 7.93 22.97
CA MET A 183 18.32 9.30 23.22
C MET A 183 18.53 9.57 24.71
N ARG A 184 17.63 9.08 25.57
CA ARG A 184 17.69 9.26 27.04
C ARG A 184 18.82 8.48 27.69
N SER A 185 19.05 7.24 27.25
CA SER A 185 20.12 6.40 27.80
C SER A 185 21.50 6.71 27.23
N GLY A 186 21.55 7.25 26.01
CA GLY A 186 22.78 7.35 25.22
C GLY A 186 23.27 6.00 24.67
N GLU A 187 22.58 4.89 24.97
CA GLU A 187 22.88 3.58 24.45
C GLU A 187 22.19 3.35 23.11
N ARG A 188 22.94 3.01 22.07
CA ARG A 188 22.38 2.76 20.74
C ARG A 188 22.15 1.27 20.55
N PRO A 189 20.92 0.86 20.23
CA PRO A 189 20.67 -0.51 19.80
C PRO A 189 21.29 -0.76 18.42
N HIS A 190 21.44 -2.05 18.10
CA HIS A 190 21.90 -2.49 16.79
C HIS A 190 20.73 -2.96 15.95
N MET A 191 20.75 -2.60 14.65
CA MET A 191 19.81 -3.13 13.67
C MET A 191 20.52 -4.10 12.73
N ALA A 192 19.81 -5.13 12.30
CA ALA A 192 20.21 -5.99 11.20
C ALA A 192 19.02 -6.23 10.28
N CYS A 193 19.27 -6.27 8.98
CA CYS A 193 18.29 -6.62 7.96
C CYS A 193 18.74 -7.87 7.22
N ALA A 194 17.91 -8.91 7.20
CA ALA A 194 18.09 -10.07 6.36
C ALA A 194 17.19 -9.94 5.13
N LYS A 195 17.79 -9.80 3.95
CA LYS A 195 17.07 -9.71 2.67
C LYS A 195 16.71 -11.10 2.16
N ILE A 196 15.48 -11.28 1.70
CA ILE A 196 14.94 -12.58 1.27
C ILE A 196 14.63 -12.49 -0.24
N PRO A 197 15.20 -13.38 -1.08
CA PRO A 197 14.97 -13.37 -2.52
C PRO A 197 13.56 -13.93 -2.85
N MET A 198 12.53 -13.21 -2.43
CA MET A 198 11.14 -13.63 -2.55
C MET A 198 10.22 -12.43 -2.72
N ILE A 199 9.29 -12.53 -3.66
CA ILE A 199 8.17 -11.61 -3.83
C ILE A 199 6.88 -12.42 -3.78
N LEU A 200 5.97 -12.07 -2.89
CA LEU A 200 4.71 -12.80 -2.68
C LEU A 200 3.52 -12.01 -3.23
N GLN A 201 2.48 -12.72 -3.64
CA GLN A 201 1.20 -12.10 -3.97
C GLN A 201 0.55 -11.49 -2.71
N ALA A 202 -0.04 -10.30 -2.84
CA ALA A 202 -0.70 -9.62 -1.72
C ALA A 202 -1.76 -10.50 -1.03
N GLU A 203 -2.48 -11.32 -1.81
CA GLU A 203 -3.53 -12.21 -1.34
C GLU A 203 -3.02 -13.35 -0.45
N ALA A 204 -1.73 -13.69 -0.55
CA ALA A 204 -1.09 -14.73 0.25
C ALA A 204 -0.56 -14.21 1.60
N CYS A 205 -0.50 -12.89 1.80
CA CYS A 205 0.25 -12.27 2.89
C CYS A 205 -0.58 -11.96 4.15
N THR A 206 -1.77 -12.53 4.33
CA THR A 206 -2.57 -12.28 5.54
C THR A 206 -1.87 -12.78 6.81
N THR A 207 -1.86 -11.93 7.84
CA THR A 207 -1.34 -12.27 9.18
C THR A 207 -2.46 -12.62 10.18
N LYS A 208 -3.73 -12.60 9.75
CA LYS A 208 -4.88 -12.94 10.61
C LYS A 208 -5.06 -14.44 10.81
N SER A 209 -4.47 -15.26 9.92
CA SER A 209 -4.55 -16.71 9.96
C SER A 209 -3.43 -17.34 9.13
N GLY A 210 -3.20 -18.64 9.33
CA GLY A 210 -2.26 -19.42 8.52
C GLY A 210 -0.79 -19.15 8.82
N PRO A 211 0.12 -19.51 7.90
CA PRO A 211 1.55 -19.60 8.16
C PRO A 211 2.22 -18.29 8.59
N LEU A 212 1.78 -17.14 8.07
CA LEU A 212 2.34 -15.84 8.48
C LEU A 212 1.92 -15.47 9.90
N LYS A 213 0.70 -15.81 10.32
CA LYS A 213 0.30 -15.62 11.72
C LYS A 213 1.23 -16.39 12.65
N GLU A 214 1.51 -17.66 12.34
CA GLU A 214 2.41 -18.50 13.15
C GLU A 214 3.83 -17.93 13.18
N LEU A 215 4.32 -17.36 12.09
CA LEU A 215 5.61 -16.69 12.02
C LEU A 215 5.65 -15.42 12.90
N ILE A 216 4.61 -14.60 12.88
CA ILE A 216 4.49 -13.41 13.74
C ILE A 216 4.43 -13.82 15.21
N GLU A 217 3.59 -14.80 15.57
CA GLU A 217 3.49 -15.32 16.94
C GLU A 217 4.83 -15.87 17.45
N TYR A 218 5.61 -16.51 16.57
CA TYR A 218 6.96 -16.95 16.87
C TYR A 218 7.91 -15.78 17.14
N ALA A 219 7.89 -14.77 16.28
CA ALA A 219 8.72 -13.56 16.44
C ALA A 219 8.36 -12.77 17.70
N ASP A 220 7.05 -12.66 18.03
CA ASP A 220 6.58 -12.11 19.31
C ASP A 220 7.15 -12.88 20.51
N GLY A 221 7.27 -14.21 20.38
CA GLY A 221 7.92 -15.06 21.38
C GLY A 221 9.37 -14.66 21.60
N LEU A 222 10.14 -14.49 20.54
CA LEU A 222 11.55 -14.07 20.62
C LEU A 222 11.69 -12.68 21.28
N GLN A 223 10.79 -11.75 20.97
CA GLN A 223 10.77 -10.42 21.61
C GLN A 223 10.46 -10.52 23.10
N ARG A 224 9.41 -11.27 23.48
CA ARG A 224 9.07 -11.51 24.92
C ARG A 224 10.19 -12.16 25.71
N ASP A 225 10.95 -13.05 25.08
CA ASP A 225 12.11 -13.74 25.68
C ASP A 225 13.36 -12.86 25.73
N GLY A 226 13.28 -11.60 25.27
CA GLY A 226 14.38 -10.63 25.27
C GLY A 226 15.49 -10.96 24.26
N LYS A 227 15.20 -11.78 23.24
CA LYS A 227 16.14 -12.10 22.15
C LYS A 227 16.32 -10.92 21.17
N CYS A 228 15.31 -10.07 21.05
CA CYS A 228 15.36 -8.78 20.35
C CYS A 228 14.57 -7.74 21.14
N MET A 229 14.77 -6.47 20.80
CA MET A 229 14.00 -5.34 21.32
C MET A 229 12.75 -5.11 20.49
N ASP A 230 12.88 -5.24 19.15
CA ASP A 230 11.79 -5.16 18.18
C ASP A 230 12.17 -5.94 16.91
N TYR A 231 11.16 -6.28 16.13
CA TYR A 231 11.31 -6.91 14.82
C TYR A 231 10.31 -6.35 13.83
N SER A 232 10.57 -6.49 12.54
CA SER A 232 9.63 -6.16 11.47
C SER A 232 9.83 -7.14 10.30
N ILE A 233 8.74 -7.74 9.82
CA ILE A 233 8.73 -8.66 8.69
C ILE A 233 8.06 -7.97 7.51
N TYR A 234 8.85 -7.68 6.48
CA TYR A 234 8.42 -6.97 5.28
C TYR A 234 8.22 -7.98 4.16
N HIS A 235 6.99 -8.15 3.69
CA HIS A 235 6.74 -8.99 2.51
C HIS A 235 6.86 -8.25 1.18
N LEU A 236 7.14 -6.94 1.24
CA LEU A 236 7.29 -6.05 0.09
C LEU A 236 5.97 -5.74 -0.62
N GLN A 237 5.88 -4.57 -1.24
CA GLN A 237 4.88 -4.28 -2.29
C GLN A 237 5.13 -5.20 -3.49
N PRO A 238 4.18 -6.08 -3.88
CA PRO A 238 4.43 -7.10 -4.91
C PRO A 238 4.76 -6.56 -6.30
N TRP A 239 4.40 -5.32 -6.58
CA TRP A 239 4.52 -4.68 -7.89
C TRP A 239 5.66 -3.65 -7.94
N LEU A 240 6.76 -3.94 -7.24
CA LEU A 240 7.98 -3.15 -7.27
C LEU A 240 9.07 -3.87 -8.07
N ASP A 241 9.32 -3.41 -9.30
CA ASP A 241 10.46 -3.82 -10.11
C ASP A 241 11.63 -2.85 -9.92
N CYS A 242 12.48 -3.13 -8.92
CA CYS A 242 13.66 -2.34 -8.60
C CYS A 242 14.82 -3.22 -8.12
N LYS A 243 16.05 -2.65 -8.13
CA LYS A 243 17.30 -3.42 -8.01
C LYS A 243 17.49 -4.17 -6.70
N GLU A 244 16.92 -3.70 -5.60
CA GLU A 244 17.04 -4.35 -4.29
C GLU A 244 15.67 -4.86 -3.79
N ALA A 245 14.73 -5.11 -4.73
CA ALA A 245 13.42 -5.65 -4.36
C ALA A 245 13.53 -7.05 -3.75
N GLY A 246 12.72 -7.32 -2.75
CA GLY A 246 12.63 -8.61 -2.07
C GLY A 246 12.07 -8.45 -0.67
N ALA A 247 11.46 -9.51 -0.15
CA ALA A 247 11.04 -9.55 1.24
C ALA A 247 12.24 -9.34 2.17
N SER A 248 11.99 -8.94 3.40
CA SER A 248 13.08 -8.72 4.36
C SER A 248 12.60 -8.84 5.81
N VAL A 249 13.53 -9.06 6.70
CA VAL A 249 13.33 -9.02 8.15
C VAL A 249 14.31 -8.01 8.74
N VAL A 250 13.80 -7.04 9.48
CA VAL A 250 14.61 -6.09 10.25
C VAL A 250 14.45 -6.42 11.74
N VAL A 251 15.56 -6.47 12.46
CA VAL A 251 15.58 -6.74 13.90
C VAL A 251 16.41 -5.69 14.62
N ILE A 252 15.87 -5.19 15.72
CA ILE A 252 16.53 -4.28 16.65
C ILE A 252 16.89 -5.06 17.92
N ALA A 253 18.16 -5.03 18.34
CA ALA A 253 18.62 -5.74 19.53
C ALA A 253 19.73 -4.98 20.26
N LYS A 254 20.09 -5.45 21.46
CA LYS A 254 21.16 -4.85 22.28
C LYS A 254 22.56 -5.03 21.69
N THR A 255 22.77 -6.08 20.90
CA THR A 255 24.06 -6.35 20.26
C THR A 255 23.86 -6.67 18.75
N ALA A 256 24.87 -6.37 17.94
CA ALA A 256 24.85 -6.68 16.51
C ALA A 256 24.67 -8.19 16.24
N GLU A 257 25.32 -9.03 17.05
CA GLU A 257 25.22 -10.49 16.95
C GLU A 257 23.78 -10.98 17.19
N GLN A 258 23.11 -10.44 18.22
CA GLN A 258 21.71 -10.78 18.50
C GLN A 258 20.81 -10.32 17.37
N ALA A 259 20.96 -9.07 16.90
CA ALA A 259 20.15 -8.53 15.81
C ALA A 259 20.28 -9.41 14.57
N LYS A 260 21.52 -9.73 14.17
CA LYS A 260 21.81 -10.57 13.01
C LYS A 260 21.26 -12.00 13.17
N SER A 261 21.50 -12.64 14.31
CA SER A 261 21.07 -14.03 14.53
C SER A 261 19.56 -14.18 14.44
N VAL A 262 18.80 -13.25 15.05
CA VAL A 262 17.33 -13.27 15.02
C VAL A 262 16.81 -12.90 13.61
N ALA A 263 17.43 -11.95 12.92
CA ALA A 263 17.05 -11.60 11.56
C ALA A 263 17.23 -12.78 10.59
N ASP A 264 18.38 -13.46 10.66
CA ASP A 264 18.68 -14.63 9.82
C ASP A 264 17.70 -15.79 10.12
N GLU A 265 17.40 -16.04 11.39
CA GLU A 265 16.46 -17.09 11.80
C GLU A 265 15.03 -16.82 11.25
N LEU A 266 14.52 -15.62 11.47
CA LEU A 266 13.19 -15.23 10.98
C LEU A 266 13.12 -15.23 9.45
N ALA A 267 14.18 -14.76 8.78
CA ALA A 267 14.27 -14.76 7.33
C ALA A 267 14.26 -16.18 6.74
N ALA A 268 15.01 -17.10 7.34
CA ALA A 268 15.02 -18.52 6.93
C ALA A 268 13.64 -19.17 7.09
N ARG A 269 12.97 -18.90 8.23
CA ARG A 269 11.60 -19.39 8.46
C ARG A 269 10.61 -18.80 7.45
N PHE A 270 10.71 -17.50 7.16
CA PHE A 270 9.84 -16.83 6.20
C PHE A 270 10.05 -17.40 4.78
N PHE A 271 11.29 -17.55 4.33
CA PHE A 271 11.58 -18.14 3.02
C PHE A 271 11.10 -19.60 2.90
N ALA A 272 11.17 -20.38 3.96
CA ALA A 272 10.66 -21.75 3.98
C ALA A 272 9.15 -21.82 3.70
N LEU A 273 8.41 -20.76 3.97
CA LEU A 273 6.96 -20.69 3.70
C LEU A 273 6.61 -20.38 2.23
N ARG A 274 7.58 -20.05 1.36
CA ARG A 274 7.35 -19.58 -0.02
C ARG A 274 6.41 -20.44 -0.87
N HIS A 275 6.46 -21.75 -0.72
CA HIS A 275 5.61 -22.67 -1.48
C HIS A 275 4.18 -22.78 -0.90
N VAL A 276 4.01 -22.50 0.39
CA VAL A 276 2.70 -22.51 1.06
C VAL A 276 2.00 -21.16 0.86
N LEU A 277 2.78 -20.08 0.81
CA LEU A 277 2.31 -18.72 0.58
C LEU A 277 2.14 -18.45 -0.93
N GLN A 278 1.37 -19.30 -1.60
CA GLN A 278 1.01 -19.15 -3.01
C GLN A 278 -0.48 -18.94 -3.14
N TYR A 279 -0.85 -17.95 -3.95
CA TYR A 279 -2.23 -17.66 -4.26
C TYR A 279 -2.51 -17.91 -5.75
N LYS A 280 -3.60 -18.62 -6.03
CA LYS A 280 -4.07 -18.84 -7.38
C LYS A 280 -5.51 -18.31 -7.51
N PRO A 281 -5.71 -17.19 -8.21
CA PRO A 281 -7.05 -16.68 -8.46
C PRO A 281 -7.84 -17.64 -9.36
N MET A 282 -9.16 -17.52 -9.30
CA MET A 282 -10.08 -18.22 -10.22
C MET A 282 -9.96 -17.61 -11.62
N SER A 283 -10.12 -18.39 -12.67
CA SER A 283 -10.18 -17.80 -14.01
C SER A 283 -11.42 -16.89 -14.17
N LEU A 284 -11.32 -15.88 -15.03
CA LEU A 284 -12.43 -14.97 -15.29
C LEU A 284 -13.70 -15.73 -15.75
N ASP A 285 -13.55 -16.73 -16.63
CA ASP A 285 -14.70 -17.48 -17.14
C ASP A 285 -15.35 -18.34 -16.04
N GLU A 286 -14.58 -19.00 -15.19
CA GLU A 286 -15.12 -19.74 -14.04
C GLU A 286 -15.91 -18.81 -13.10
N GLY A 287 -15.37 -17.61 -12.81
CA GLY A 287 -16.04 -16.62 -11.98
C GLY A 287 -17.38 -16.15 -12.58
N LEU A 288 -17.40 -15.89 -13.88
CA LEU A 288 -18.63 -15.52 -14.59
C LEU A 288 -19.64 -16.68 -14.66
N ASP A 289 -19.16 -17.92 -14.79
CA ASP A 289 -20.03 -19.11 -14.78
C ASP A 289 -20.71 -19.32 -13.43
N LEU A 290 -20.08 -18.95 -12.30
CA LEU A 290 -20.75 -18.95 -11.00
C LEU A 290 -21.96 -17.99 -10.99
N ALA A 291 -21.80 -16.80 -11.57
CA ALA A 291 -22.89 -15.82 -11.65
C ALA A 291 -24.03 -16.31 -12.58
N VAL A 292 -23.69 -16.91 -13.72
CA VAL A 292 -24.66 -17.49 -14.67
C VAL A 292 -25.44 -18.65 -14.08
N ASN A 293 -24.79 -19.53 -13.32
CA ASN A 293 -25.36 -20.73 -12.75
C ASN A 293 -25.94 -20.53 -11.33
N ARG A 294 -25.93 -19.30 -10.85
CA ARG A 294 -26.43 -18.97 -9.52
C ARG A 294 -27.91 -19.35 -9.40
N PRO A 295 -28.34 -20.04 -8.31
CA PRO A 295 -29.75 -20.26 -8.04
C PRO A 295 -30.52 -18.94 -7.91
N LYS A 296 -31.78 -18.87 -8.35
CA LYS A 296 -32.59 -17.63 -8.26
C LYS A 296 -32.64 -17.01 -6.86
N ASP A 297 -32.72 -17.87 -5.83
CA ASP A 297 -32.72 -17.47 -4.42
C ASP A 297 -31.32 -17.60 -3.78
N GLY A 298 -30.28 -17.73 -4.60
CA GLY A 298 -28.90 -17.85 -4.11
C GLY A 298 -28.30 -16.50 -3.69
N GLU A 299 -27.20 -16.57 -2.94
CA GLU A 299 -26.45 -15.38 -2.57
C GLU A 299 -25.86 -14.69 -3.80
N ILE A 300 -25.76 -13.37 -3.74
CA ILE A 300 -25.08 -12.57 -4.78
C ILE A 300 -23.60 -13.00 -4.88
N ILE A 301 -23.07 -13.05 -6.10
CA ILE A 301 -21.65 -13.34 -6.35
C ILE A 301 -20.87 -12.03 -6.33
N VAL A 302 -19.80 -11.97 -5.56
CA VAL A 302 -18.84 -10.86 -5.58
C VAL A 302 -17.58 -11.33 -6.27
N LEU A 303 -17.33 -10.83 -7.47
CA LEU A 303 -16.06 -11.02 -8.17
C LEU A 303 -15.14 -9.82 -7.89
N SER A 304 -13.88 -10.10 -7.61
CA SER A 304 -12.88 -9.06 -7.42
C SER A 304 -11.84 -9.11 -8.54
N ASP A 305 -11.78 -8.05 -9.35
CA ASP A 305 -10.69 -7.77 -10.29
C ASP A 305 -9.51 -7.18 -9.52
N ALA A 306 -8.74 -8.08 -8.88
CA ALA A 306 -7.57 -7.67 -8.09
C ALA A 306 -6.45 -7.08 -8.95
N ALA A 307 -6.45 -7.35 -10.28
CA ALA A 307 -5.46 -6.81 -11.20
C ALA A 307 -5.64 -5.32 -11.52
N ASP A 308 -6.80 -4.75 -11.18
CA ASP A 308 -7.07 -3.31 -11.29
C ASP A 308 -7.38 -2.66 -9.93
N ASN A 309 -6.68 -3.11 -8.88
CA ASN A 309 -6.81 -2.60 -7.52
C ASN A 309 -6.14 -1.22 -7.36
N THR A 310 -6.93 -0.18 -7.24
CA THR A 310 -6.44 1.21 -7.09
C THR A 310 -5.68 1.44 -5.78
N SER A 311 -5.94 0.67 -4.72
CA SER A 311 -5.14 0.73 -3.49
C SER A 311 -3.74 0.10 -3.64
N GLY A 312 -3.46 -0.59 -4.75
CA GLY A 312 -2.13 -1.05 -5.16
C GLY A 312 -1.54 -0.25 -6.32
N GLY A 313 -2.13 0.92 -6.67
CA GLY A 313 -1.62 1.81 -7.71
C GLY A 313 -2.06 1.50 -9.14
N ALA A 314 -3.06 0.63 -9.34
CA ALA A 314 -3.66 0.41 -10.66
C ALA A 314 -4.52 1.59 -11.11
N THR A 315 -4.86 1.60 -12.40
CA THR A 315 -5.57 2.71 -13.04
C THR A 315 -7.05 2.83 -12.66
N GLY A 316 -7.69 1.73 -12.24
CA GLY A 316 -9.12 1.69 -11.91
C GLY A 316 -10.03 1.72 -13.15
N ASP A 317 -9.49 1.76 -14.36
CA ASP A 317 -10.23 1.87 -15.61
C ASP A 317 -10.38 0.54 -16.38
N SER A 318 -10.03 -0.60 -15.77
CA SER A 318 -10.19 -1.91 -16.39
C SER A 318 -11.64 -2.22 -16.73
N VAL A 319 -11.82 -2.68 -17.96
CA VAL A 319 -13.11 -3.12 -18.55
C VAL A 319 -13.05 -4.58 -19.00
N VAL A 320 -12.08 -5.34 -18.57
CA VAL A 320 -11.85 -6.74 -18.99
C VAL A 320 -13.07 -7.61 -18.65
N VAL A 321 -13.59 -7.49 -17.44
CA VAL A 321 -14.77 -8.25 -16.99
C VAL A 321 -16.03 -7.81 -17.76
N LEU A 322 -16.26 -6.51 -17.88
CA LEU A 322 -17.39 -5.96 -18.66
C LEU A 322 -17.33 -6.45 -20.12
N ARG A 323 -16.18 -6.36 -20.76
CA ARG A 323 -15.96 -6.87 -22.12
C ARG A 323 -16.37 -8.33 -22.23
N ARG A 324 -15.93 -9.19 -21.29
CA ARG A 324 -16.20 -10.62 -21.31
C ARG A 324 -17.69 -10.93 -21.13
N ILE A 325 -18.39 -10.19 -20.27
CA ILE A 325 -19.86 -10.26 -20.13
C ILE A 325 -20.54 -9.96 -21.46
N LEU A 326 -20.14 -8.88 -22.14
CA LEU A 326 -20.73 -8.46 -23.41
C LEU A 326 -20.42 -9.43 -24.55
N GLU A 327 -19.18 -9.91 -24.68
CA GLU A 327 -18.75 -10.89 -25.69
C GLU A 327 -19.51 -12.21 -25.57
N ARG A 328 -19.65 -12.72 -24.36
CA ARG A 328 -20.40 -13.94 -24.07
C ARG A 328 -21.91 -13.72 -24.10
N LYS A 329 -22.37 -12.48 -24.20
CA LYS A 329 -23.79 -12.09 -24.17
C LYS A 329 -24.53 -12.63 -22.96
N LEU A 330 -23.85 -12.64 -21.80
CA LEU A 330 -24.40 -13.21 -20.58
C LEU A 330 -25.68 -12.51 -20.16
N ASP A 331 -26.66 -13.30 -19.71
CA ASP A 331 -27.94 -12.80 -19.20
C ASP A 331 -27.90 -12.83 -17.68
N ILE A 332 -27.07 -11.98 -17.09
CA ILE A 332 -26.89 -11.82 -15.65
C ILE A 332 -27.14 -10.37 -15.27
N ARG A 333 -27.77 -10.14 -14.14
CA ARG A 333 -27.92 -8.81 -13.56
C ARG A 333 -26.61 -8.44 -12.85
N ALA A 334 -25.75 -7.65 -13.49
CA ALA A 334 -24.42 -7.32 -13.00
C ALA A 334 -24.21 -5.83 -12.80
N ALA A 335 -23.37 -5.44 -11.83
CA ALA A 335 -22.87 -4.07 -11.70
C ALA A 335 -21.33 -4.07 -11.75
N CYS A 336 -20.77 -3.29 -12.70
CA CYS A 336 -19.34 -3.15 -12.94
C CYS A 336 -18.89 -1.70 -12.77
N VAL A 337 -17.91 -1.43 -11.90
CA VAL A 337 -17.37 -0.06 -11.68
C VAL A 337 -16.15 0.17 -12.57
N VAL A 338 -16.09 1.35 -13.22
CA VAL A 338 -15.01 1.77 -14.10
C VAL A 338 -14.73 3.26 -13.87
N ALA A 339 -13.48 3.67 -13.71
CA ALA A 339 -13.09 5.07 -13.69
C ALA A 339 -12.91 5.57 -15.15
N ASP A 340 -13.71 6.54 -15.56
CA ASP A 340 -13.61 7.16 -16.88
C ASP A 340 -14.29 8.54 -16.90
N PRO A 341 -13.55 9.62 -16.59
CA PRO A 341 -14.09 10.98 -16.54
C PRO A 341 -14.75 11.42 -17.84
N GLU A 342 -14.17 11.08 -19.01
CA GLU A 342 -14.70 11.46 -20.32
C GLU A 342 -16.06 10.81 -20.58
N ALA A 343 -16.20 9.54 -20.21
CA ALA A 343 -17.48 8.83 -20.38
C ALA A 343 -18.54 9.34 -19.40
N VAL A 344 -18.15 9.81 -18.19
CA VAL A 344 -19.08 10.51 -17.27
C VAL A 344 -19.55 11.82 -17.88
N GLU A 345 -18.65 12.66 -18.40
CA GLU A 345 -19.00 13.93 -19.06
C GLU A 345 -19.92 13.71 -20.25
N TYR A 346 -19.64 12.69 -21.06
CA TYR A 346 -20.49 12.31 -22.18
C TYR A 346 -21.89 11.90 -21.69
N ALA A 347 -22.00 11.05 -20.67
CA ALA A 347 -23.32 10.69 -20.12
C ALA A 347 -24.09 11.89 -19.56
N ILE A 348 -23.40 12.85 -18.92
CA ILE A 348 -24.01 14.10 -18.44
C ILE A 348 -24.55 14.92 -19.60
N SER A 349 -23.80 15.02 -20.69
CA SER A 349 -24.22 15.78 -21.88
C SER A 349 -25.47 15.22 -22.54
N LEU A 350 -25.66 13.91 -22.46
CA LEU A 350 -26.86 13.23 -23.02
C LEU A 350 -28.07 13.33 -22.09
N GLY A 351 -27.86 13.31 -20.78
CA GLY A 351 -28.92 13.32 -19.76
C GLY A 351 -29.54 11.95 -19.50
N VAL A 352 -30.23 11.85 -18.37
CA VAL A 352 -30.92 10.62 -17.91
C VAL A 352 -32.00 10.22 -18.88
N GLY A 353 -32.10 8.94 -19.20
CA GLY A 353 -33.03 8.35 -20.16
C GLY A 353 -32.52 8.28 -21.60
N ALA A 354 -31.42 8.96 -21.93
CA ALA A 354 -30.83 8.92 -23.27
C ALA A 354 -30.14 7.57 -23.53
N THR A 355 -30.30 7.06 -24.75
CA THR A 355 -29.61 5.84 -25.23
C THR A 355 -28.62 6.24 -26.31
N ALA A 356 -27.36 5.82 -26.14
CA ALA A 356 -26.28 6.14 -27.08
C ALA A 356 -25.22 5.05 -27.10
N GLU A 357 -24.27 5.15 -28.01
CA GLU A 357 -23.04 4.33 -28.00
C GLU A 357 -22.02 4.97 -27.04
N PHE A 358 -21.48 4.17 -26.13
CA PHE A 358 -20.48 4.54 -25.16
C PHE A 358 -19.18 3.80 -25.44
N MET A 359 -18.05 4.49 -25.34
CA MET A 359 -16.70 3.93 -25.31
C MET A 359 -16.11 4.19 -23.93
N VAL A 360 -15.89 3.12 -23.14
CA VAL A 360 -15.60 3.21 -21.71
C VAL A 360 -14.33 2.45 -21.33
N GLY A 361 -13.56 3.03 -20.42
CA GLY A 361 -12.39 2.44 -19.74
C GLY A 361 -11.28 1.98 -20.66
N GLY A 362 -10.27 1.30 -20.12
CA GLY A 362 -9.16 0.72 -20.87
C GLY A 362 -8.33 1.75 -21.64
N LYS A 363 -8.31 3.01 -21.20
CA LYS A 363 -7.63 4.11 -21.85
C LYS A 363 -6.27 4.42 -21.25
N LEU A 364 -6.10 4.16 -19.95
CA LEU A 364 -4.92 4.55 -19.18
C LEU A 364 -3.78 3.54 -19.27
N ASP A 365 -4.08 2.24 -19.49
CA ASP A 365 -3.09 1.17 -19.66
C ASP A 365 -3.26 0.45 -21.00
N PRO A 366 -2.95 1.09 -22.15
CA PRO A 366 -3.18 0.52 -23.48
C PRO A 366 -2.30 -0.70 -23.79
N ALA A 367 -1.24 -0.94 -22.99
CA ALA A 367 -0.41 -2.13 -23.10
C ALA A 367 -1.15 -3.40 -22.67
N ARG A 368 -2.05 -3.30 -21.68
CA ARG A 368 -2.76 -4.45 -21.10
C ARG A 368 -4.24 -4.51 -21.47
N GLN A 369 -4.84 -3.41 -21.87
CA GLN A 369 -6.30 -3.35 -22.12
C GLN A 369 -6.66 -2.31 -23.18
N LYS A 370 -7.92 -2.36 -23.62
CA LYS A 370 -8.49 -1.43 -24.60
C LYS A 370 -9.89 -1.00 -24.17
N PRO A 371 -10.37 0.17 -24.58
CA PRO A 371 -11.74 0.58 -24.33
C PRO A 371 -12.76 -0.44 -24.84
N VAL A 372 -13.88 -0.54 -24.14
CA VAL A 372 -15.04 -1.33 -24.61
C VAL A 372 -16.13 -0.38 -25.16
N THR A 373 -16.70 -0.76 -26.30
CA THR A 373 -17.80 -0.02 -26.92
C THR A 373 -19.10 -0.81 -26.79
N PHE A 374 -20.18 -0.14 -26.37
CA PHE A 374 -21.50 -0.73 -26.24
C PHE A 374 -22.59 0.33 -26.36
N THR A 375 -23.80 -0.09 -26.77
CA THR A 375 -24.99 0.76 -26.68
C THR A 375 -25.60 0.61 -25.29
N GLY A 376 -25.87 1.76 -24.64
CA GLY A 376 -26.44 1.78 -23.29
C GLY A 376 -27.36 2.98 -23.06
N THR A 377 -28.19 2.86 -22.02
CA THR A 377 -29.11 3.91 -21.59
C THR A 377 -28.62 4.51 -20.27
N VAL A 378 -28.54 5.84 -20.18
CA VAL A 378 -28.18 6.53 -18.92
C VAL A 378 -29.34 6.39 -17.94
N ILE A 379 -29.10 5.69 -16.82
CA ILE A 379 -30.12 5.41 -15.79
C ILE A 379 -30.15 6.49 -14.73
N SER A 380 -28.98 6.93 -14.25
CA SER A 380 -28.87 7.99 -13.24
C SER A 380 -27.48 8.65 -13.27
N ILE A 381 -27.37 9.84 -12.67
CA ILE A 381 -26.12 10.62 -12.57
C ILE A 381 -26.00 11.15 -11.13
N PRO A 382 -25.69 10.31 -10.13
CA PRO A 382 -25.47 10.75 -8.76
C PRO A 382 -24.11 11.42 -8.57
N ASP A 383 -23.97 12.14 -7.44
CA ASP A 383 -22.70 12.71 -6.96
C ASP A 383 -22.47 12.21 -5.51
N PRO A 384 -22.05 10.96 -5.35
CA PRO A 384 -22.03 10.29 -4.06
C PRO A 384 -20.80 10.63 -3.24
N VAL A 385 -21.00 10.72 -1.91
CA VAL A 385 -19.94 10.64 -0.90
C VAL A 385 -20.21 9.41 -0.06
N VAL A 386 -19.29 8.47 -0.06
CA VAL A 386 -19.42 7.17 0.63
C VAL A 386 -18.53 7.15 1.85
N GLU A 387 -19.08 6.71 2.99
CA GLU A 387 -18.29 6.50 4.21
C GLU A 387 -17.65 5.11 4.23
N GLY A 388 -16.40 5.04 4.70
CA GLY A 388 -15.70 3.78 4.90
C GLY A 388 -16.41 2.90 5.96
N ASP A 389 -16.51 1.61 5.66
CA ASP A 389 -17.22 0.61 6.48
C ASP A 389 -16.29 -0.40 7.16
N ARG A 390 -14.99 -0.39 6.82
CA ARG A 390 -13.98 -1.25 7.44
C ARG A 390 -13.41 -0.56 8.67
N GLU A 391 -12.91 -1.34 9.64
CA GLU A 391 -12.25 -0.83 10.84
C GLU A 391 -11.13 0.18 10.46
N ALA A 392 -10.30 -0.17 9.48
CA ALA A 392 -9.18 0.66 9.01
C ALA A 392 -9.61 1.93 8.25
N SER A 393 -10.88 2.04 7.81
CA SER A 393 -11.40 3.19 7.03
C SER A 393 -12.63 3.86 7.66
N LYS A 394 -13.00 3.45 8.88
CA LYS A 394 -14.16 3.98 9.58
C LYS A 394 -14.03 5.50 9.77
N GLY A 395 -15.09 6.21 9.39
CA GLY A 395 -15.14 7.66 9.47
C GLY A 395 -14.50 8.41 8.30
N THR A 396 -13.80 7.71 7.37
CA THR A 396 -13.32 8.34 6.15
C THR A 396 -14.47 8.55 5.17
N ARG A 397 -14.48 9.70 4.49
CA ARG A 397 -15.47 10.03 3.45
C ARG A 397 -14.78 10.09 2.11
N VAL A 398 -15.27 9.31 1.15
CA VAL A 398 -14.68 9.16 -0.18
C VAL A 398 -15.65 9.68 -1.23
N SER A 399 -15.20 10.63 -2.04
CA SER A 399 -15.92 11.12 -3.22
C SER A 399 -15.46 10.39 -4.47
N PHE A 400 -16.41 9.91 -5.27
CA PHE A 400 -16.17 9.33 -6.59
C PHE A 400 -16.29 10.38 -7.70
N GLY A 401 -16.57 11.65 -7.33
CA GLY A 401 -17.05 12.66 -8.25
C GLY A 401 -18.45 12.32 -8.76
N LYS A 402 -18.87 12.94 -9.85
CA LYS A 402 -20.10 12.53 -10.52
C LYS A 402 -19.96 11.10 -11.01
N VAL A 403 -21.02 10.33 -10.88
CA VAL A 403 -21.11 8.95 -11.32
C VAL A 403 -22.21 8.85 -12.37
N ALA A 404 -21.96 8.21 -13.50
CA ALA A 404 -22.97 7.88 -14.48
C ALA A 404 -23.26 6.37 -14.44
N ILE A 405 -24.51 5.99 -14.22
CA ILE A 405 -24.93 4.60 -14.33
C ILE A 405 -25.55 4.40 -15.71
N VAL A 406 -24.87 3.60 -16.53
CA VAL A 406 -25.28 3.31 -17.91
C VAL A 406 -25.65 1.83 -18.02
N ARG A 407 -26.89 1.54 -18.34
CA ARG A 407 -27.39 0.18 -18.49
C ARG A 407 -27.21 -0.33 -19.91
N THR A 408 -26.55 -1.44 -20.07
CA THR A 408 -26.47 -2.20 -21.31
C THR A 408 -26.95 -3.64 -21.06
N ARG A 409 -28.00 -4.09 -21.80
CA ARG A 409 -28.68 -5.36 -21.51
C ARG A 409 -29.10 -5.41 -20.03
N ASN A 410 -28.62 -6.40 -19.28
CA ASN A 410 -28.86 -6.57 -17.83
C ASN A 410 -27.67 -6.09 -16.96
N THR A 411 -26.66 -5.45 -17.54
CA THR A 411 -25.48 -4.97 -16.82
C THR A 411 -25.53 -3.46 -16.62
N ASP A 412 -25.35 -3.01 -15.39
CA ASP A 412 -25.14 -1.62 -15.02
C ASP A 412 -23.65 -1.31 -14.99
N VAL A 413 -23.20 -0.46 -15.90
CA VAL A 413 -21.85 0.07 -15.93
C VAL A 413 -21.83 1.32 -15.08
N VAL A 414 -21.18 1.25 -13.93
CA VAL A 414 -21.04 2.37 -12.99
C VAL A 414 -19.76 3.11 -13.34
N ILE A 415 -19.89 4.24 -14.03
CA ILE A 415 -18.75 5.02 -14.51
C ILE A 415 -18.52 6.17 -13.51
N CYS A 416 -17.33 6.30 -12.96
CA CYS A 416 -16.97 7.34 -11.99
C CYS A 416 -15.84 8.24 -12.51
N VAL A 417 -15.75 9.46 -11.95
CA VAL A 417 -14.67 10.40 -12.30
C VAL A 417 -13.35 9.97 -11.66
N TYR A 418 -13.39 9.60 -10.37
CA TYR A 418 -12.17 9.28 -9.63
C TYR A 418 -12.03 7.77 -9.43
N PRO A 419 -10.84 7.20 -9.64
CA PRO A 419 -10.54 5.78 -9.40
C PRO A 419 -10.36 5.52 -7.90
N GLN A 420 -11.43 5.61 -7.14
CA GLN A 420 -11.43 5.38 -5.69
C GLN A 420 -11.40 3.88 -5.36
N TRP A 421 -11.11 3.57 -4.11
CA TRP A 421 -11.11 2.20 -3.59
C TRP A 421 -12.48 1.54 -3.76
N ASN A 422 -12.54 0.58 -4.65
CA ASN A 422 -13.77 -0.18 -4.91
C ASN A 422 -13.74 -1.51 -4.16
N THR A 423 -14.10 -1.48 -2.88
CA THR A 423 -13.95 -2.61 -1.96
C THR A 423 -15.22 -3.00 -1.22
N SER A 424 -16.31 -2.22 -1.35
CA SER A 424 -17.46 -2.34 -0.45
C SER A 424 -18.81 -2.29 -1.17
N PRO A 425 -19.81 -3.07 -0.73
CA PRO A 425 -21.18 -2.95 -1.18
C PRO A 425 -21.78 -1.55 -0.92
N ARG A 426 -21.32 -0.83 0.10
CA ARG A 426 -21.76 0.54 0.39
C ARG A 426 -21.49 1.53 -0.75
N GLN A 427 -20.50 1.28 -1.57
CA GLN A 427 -20.24 2.10 -2.75
C GLN A 427 -21.42 1.99 -3.73
N PHE A 428 -21.84 0.77 -4.03
CA PHE A 428 -22.98 0.53 -4.93
C PHE A 428 -24.29 1.08 -4.35
N THR A 429 -24.57 0.90 -3.08
CA THR A 429 -25.76 1.50 -2.44
C THR A 429 -25.66 3.02 -2.37
N GLY A 430 -24.47 3.59 -2.20
CA GLY A 430 -24.20 5.03 -2.30
C GLY A 430 -24.45 5.59 -3.69
N PHE A 431 -24.30 4.78 -4.74
CA PHE A 431 -24.67 5.12 -6.12
C PHE A 431 -26.18 4.99 -6.40
N GLY A 432 -26.95 4.51 -5.41
CA GLY A 432 -28.39 4.30 -5.53
C GLY A 432 -28.78 2.93 -6.09
N LEU A 433 -27.88 1.94 -6.04
CA LEU A 433 -28.15 0.57 -6.47
C LEU A 433 -28.57 -0.31 -5.29
N ASP A 434 -29.63 -1.10 -5.45
CA ASP A 434 -30.05 -2.11 -4.46
C ASP A 434 -29.33 -3.44 -4.76
N MET A 435 -28.55 -3.93 -3.80
CA MET A 435 -27.77 -5.17 -3.97
C MET A 435 -28.64 -6.42 -4.16
N ASN A 436 -29.91 -6.38 -3.74
CA ASN A 436 -30.87 -7.46 -3.96
C ASN A 436 -31.27 -7.63 -5.44
N ASP A 437 -31.04 -6.61 -6.26
CA ASP A 437 -31.36 -6.65 -7.69
C ASP A 437 -30.29 -7.33 -8.54
N TYR A 438 -29.15 -7.71 -7.95
CA TYR A 438 -27.99 -8.18 -8.71
C TYR A 438 -27.66 -9.66 -8.46
N ASP A 439 -27.29 -10.35 -9.55
CA ASP A 439 -26.67 -11.67 -9.49
C ASP A 439 -25.19 -11.57 -9.15
N MET A 440 -24.53 -10.49 -9.60
CA MET A 440 -23.11 -10.26 -9.42
C MET A 440 -22.79 -8.77 -9.28
N ILE A 441 -21.81 -8.47 -8.42
CA ILE A 441 -21.10 -7.18 -8.43
C ILE A 441 -19.61 -7.40 -8.64
N LEU A 442 -18.98 -6.43 -9.34
CA LEU A 442 -17.55 -6.39 -9.54
C LEU A 442 -16.91 -5.35 -8.62
N VAL A 443 -16.01 -5.81 -7.76
CA VAL A 443 -15.14 -4.96 -6.96
C VAL A 443 -13.69 -5.04 -7.46
N LYS A 444 -12.81 -4.11 -7.01
CA LYS A 444 -11.41 -4.04 -7.45
C LYS A 444 -10.48 -3.98 -6.23
N SER A 445 -10.14 -5.15 -5.69
CA SER A 445 -9.39 -5.25 -4.43
C SER A 445 -8.74 -6.62 -4.29
N ALA A 446 -7.52 -6.68 -3.75
CA ALA A 446 -6.85 -7.95 -3.45
C ALA A 446 -7.52 -8.69 -2.27
N LEU A 447 -7.65 -8.05 -1.11
CA LEU A 447 -8.14 -8.67 0.13
C LEU A 447 -9.24 -7.89 0.84
N HIS A 448 -9.20 -6.57 0.81
CA HIS A 448 -10.03 -5.70 1.65
C HIS A 448 -11.55 -5.91 1.44
N TYR A 449 -11.97 -6.28 0.23
CA TYR A 449 -13.37 -6.54 -0.08
C TYR A 449 -13.96 -7.72 0.72
N LYS A 450 -13.13 -8.68 1.13
CA LYS A 450 -13.58 -9.84 1.92
C LYS A 450 -14.14 -9.41 3.28
N GLU A 451 -13.55 -8.39 3.88
CA GLU A 451 -14.07 -7.81 5.14
C GLU A 451 -15.39 -7.07 4.91
N SER A 452 -15.42 -6.18 3.91
CA SER A 452 -16.58 -5.34 3.62
C SER A 452 -17.78 -6.12 3.05
N CYS A 453 -17.53 -7.17 2.25
CA CYS A 453 -18.60 -7.91 1.58
C CYS A 453 -19.11 -9.12 2.37
N ARG A 454 -18.44 -9.56 3.44
CA ARG A 454 -18.84 -10.76 4.22
C ARG A 454 -20.24 -10.69 4.81
N TYR A 455 -20.79 -9.49 5.01
CA TYR A 455 -22.13 -9.28 5.51
C TYR A 455 -23.21 -9.36 4.41
N LEU A 456 -22.79 -9.25 3.15
CA LEU A 456 -23.65 -9.37 1.98
C LEU A 456 -23.77 -10.81 1.50
N THR A 457 -22.64 -11.53 1.45
CA THR A 457 -22.55 -12.88 0.89
C THR A 457 -21.30 -13.61 1.38
N SER A 458 -21.36 -14.95 1.32
CA SER A 458 -20.19 -15.83 1.48
C SER A 458 -19.48 -16.11 0.15
N GLN A 459 -20.04 -15.71 -1.00
CA GLN A 459 -19.57 -15.99 -2.36
C GLN A 459 -18.61 -14.91 -2.84
N LEU A 460 -17.36 -14.95 -2.36
CA LEU A 460 -16.32 -13.94 -2.55
C LEU A 460 -15.12 -14.54 -3.31
N TYR A 461 -14.88 -14.11 -4.54
CA TYR A 461 -13.86 -14.69 -5.40
C TYR A 461 -12.97 -13.66 -6.07
N ASN A 462 -11.64 -13.81 -5.99
CA ASN A 462 -10.72 -13.08 -6.85
C ASN A 462 -10.60 -13.79 -8.19
N ILE A 463 -10.64 -13.01 -9.26
CA ILE A 463 -10.51 -13.50 -10.64
C ILE A 463 -9.17 -13.10 -11.24
N ASP A 464 -8.64 -13.96 -12.10
CA ASP A 464 -7.41 -13.70 -12.86
C ASP A 464 -7.74 -12.85 -14.09
N THR A 465 -7.18 -11.65 -14.13
CA THR A 465 -7.32 -10.66 -15.20
C THR A 465 -5.97 -9.99 -15.45
N PRO A 466 -5.73 -9.44 -16.65
CA PRO A 466 -4.56 -8.63 -16.90
C PRO A 466 -4.69 -7.25 -16.25
N GLY A 467 -3.63 -6.79 -15.59
CA GLY A 467 -3.56 -5.46 -14.97
C GLY A 467 -2.27 -5.27 -14.19
N SER A 468 -2.01 -4.03 -13.77
CA SER A 468 -0.75 -3.68 -13.10
C SER A 468 -0.67 -4.18 -11.66
N THR A 469 -1.79 -4.64 -11.08
CA THR A 469 -1.85 -5.26 -9.74
C THR A 469 -2.28 -6.74 -9.80
N THR A 470 -1.98 -7.44 -10.89
CA THR A 470 -2.30 -8.86 -11.02
C THR A 470 -1.56 -9.72 -10.01
N SER A 471 -2.22 -10.76 -9.50
CA SER A 471 -1.59 -11.81 -8.68
C SER A 471 -0.68 -12.73 -9.52
N ASN A 472 -0.81 -12.71 -10.84
CA ASN A 472 0.09 -13.42 -11.75
C ASN A 472 1.36 -12.61 -12.00
N LEU A 473 2.23 -12.53 -10.99
CA LEU A 473 3.44 -11.71 -11.00
C LEU A 473 4.36 -12.01 -12.19
N ILE A 474 4.42 -13.27 -12.63
CA ILE A 474 5.27 -13.69 -13.76
C ILE A 474 4.84 -13.01 -15.06
N SER A 475 3.55 -12.70 -15.22
CA SER A 475 3.02 -12.05 -16.42
C SER A 475 3.39 -10.56 -16.53
N LEU A 476 3.90 -9.95 -15.48
CA LEU A 476 4.24 -8.53 -15.44
C LEU A 476 5.57 -8.18 -16.13
N GLY A 477 6.48 -9.16 -16.30
CA GLY A 477 7.76 -8.94 -16.96
C GLY A 477 8.75 -8.14 -16.11
N PHE A 478 9.02 -8.58 -14.89
CA PHE A 478 10.06 -8.00 -14.04
C PHE A 478 11.44 -8.06 -14.69
N GLU A 479 12.15 -6.92 -14.72
CA GLU A 479 13.44 -6.77 -15.37
C GLU A 479 14.59 -6.40 -14.40
N LYS A 480 14.26 -5.68 -13.29
CA LYS A 480 15.26 -5.07 -12.40
C LYS A 480 15.51 -5.85 -11.11
N ILE A 481 14.57 -6.68 -10.68
CA ILE A 481 14.71 -7.43 -9.43
C ILE A 481 15.98 -8.29 -9.41
N PRO A 482 16.58 -8.52 -8.24
CA PRO A 482 17.70 -9.47 -8.11
C PRO A 482 17.29 -10.87 -8.57
N ARG A 483 18.24 -11.62 -9.14
CA ARG A 483 18.01 -13.00 -9.57
C ARG A 483 19.10 -13.91 -8.97
N PRO A 484 18.76 -15.10 -8.47
CA PRO A 484 17.43 -15.72 -8.48
C PRO A 484 16.48 -15.13 -7.44
N THR A 485 15.18 -15.03 -7.75
CA THR A 485 14.12 -14.59 -6.83
C THR A 485 12.85 -15.42 -7.07
N PHE A 486 12.29 -15.98 -6.00
CA PHE A 486 11.01 -16.67 -6.04
C PHE A 486 9.84 -15.68 -6.22
N PRO A 487 8.80 -15.93 -7.03
CA PRO A 487 8.53 -17.17 -7.78
C PRO A 487 9.07 -17.18 -9.23
N PHE A 488 9.92 -16.27 -9.62
CA PHE A 488 10.41 -16.12 -11.00
C PHE A 488 11.48 -17.14 -11.34
N ASP A 489 12.20 -17.62 -10.32
CA ASP A 489 13.22 -18.65 -10.42
C ASP A 489 12.93 -19.77 -9.44
N ASP A 490 13.20 -21.01 -9.89
CA ASP A 490 13.19 -22.18 -9.01
C ASP A 490 14.50 -22.17 -8.20
N THR A 491 14.41 -21.75 -6.95
CA THR A 491 15.56 -21.70 -6.05
C THR A 491 15.19 -22.40 -4.75
N ASP A 492 15.86 -23.53 -4.49
CA ASP A 492 15.76 -24.24 -3.21
C ASP A 492 16.78 -23.74 -2.19
N ASP A 493 17.80 -23.02 -2.64
CA ASP A 493 18.87 -22.54 -1.80
C ASP A 493 18.64 -21.08 -1.38
N PHE A 494 18.29 -20.92 -0.11
CA PHE A 494 18.43 -19.65 0.57
C PHE A 494 19.91 -19.53 0.95
N GLY A 495 20.73 -19.10 -0.01
CA GLY A 495 22.10 -18.68 0.28
C GLY A 495 22.10 -17.63 1.38
N PRO A 496 23.23 -17.34 2.04
CA PRO A 496 23.27 -16.32 3.06
C PRO A 496 22.67 -15.05 2.46
N ALA A 497 21.50 -14.66 2.98
CA ALA A 497 20.89 -13.38 2.63
C ALA A 497 21.97 -12.31 2.79
N PRO A 498 22.14 -11.38 1.86
CA PRO A 498 22.97 -10.24 2.12
C PRO A 498 22.42 -9.56 3.37
N ALA A 499 23.12 -9.76 4.50
CA ALA A 499 22.77 -9.12 5.75
C ALA A 499 23.28 -7.69 5.65
N TYR A 500 22.37 -6.74 5.68
CA TYR A 500 22.72 -5.34 5.88
C TYR A 500 22.84 -5.13 7.40
N GLU A 501 24.05 -4.88 7.87
CA GLU A 501 24.23 -4.39 9.22
C GLU A 501 23.73 -2.94 9.25
N GLY A 502 22.90 -2.64 10.24
CA GLY A 502 22.58 -1.27 10.58
C GLY A 502 23.86 -0.52 10.89
N ARG A 503 23.82 0.78 10.80
CA ARG A 503 24.96 1.68 10.92
C ARG A 503 25.84 1.34 12.11
N THR A 504 27.02 0.70 11.86
CA THR A 504 28.09 0.52 12.84
C THR A 504 28.85 1.83 12.95
N ARG A 505 28.90 2.39 14.15
CA ARG A 505 29.87 3.42 14.48
C ARG A 505 31.02 2.74 15.20
N ASP A 506 32.19 2.77 14.60
CA ASP A 506 33.41 2.52 15.32
C ASP A 506 33.42 3.45 16.55
N LYS A 507 33.65 2.87 17.73
CA LYS A 507 33.97 3.66 18.90
C LYS A 507 35.18 4.52 18.52
N GLN A 508 34.99 5.81 18.25
CA GLN A 508 36.10 6.72 18.30
C GLN A 508 36.64 6.64 19.71
N GLU A 509 37.84 6.12 19.82
CA GLU A 509 38.63 6.20 21.03
C GLU A 509 38.67 7.66 21.48
N VAL A 510 38.18 7.91 22.69
CA VAL A 510 38.27 9.20 23.39
C VAL A 510 39.70 9.42 23.84
#